data_391767fe51cba40efad7c7ac16d5564e
#
_entry.id   391767fe51cba40efad7c7ac16d5564e
#
_cell.length_a   1.000
_cell.length_b   1.000
_cell.length_c   1.000
_cell.angle_alpha   90.00
_cell.angle_beta   90.00
_cell.angle_gamma   90.00
#
_symmetry.space_group_name_H-M   'P 1'
#
loop_
_entity.id
_entity.type
_entity.pdbx_description
1 polymer ?
#
loop_
_entity_poly.entity_id
_entity_poly.type
_entity_poly.pdbx_seq_one_letter_code
_entity_poly.pdbx_strand_id
1 'polypeptide(L)'
;MLLAVVLGLVFKKRLWEVTRGWPVLQLFDNRTRVKRGLEFIQAYQLLTTSGYTNPMVFKFLHERSTGEPRIMYETAQQALAEGREIGEIFDDPAWPKIISQNLQGFEEQTPDGRARILENLTEALTEIFTQYSQRIAGLVGKIAMLVLVSSILL
;
A
#
# COMPACT_ATOMS: atom_id res chain seq x y z
N MET A 1 -22.12 -38.13 -10.79
CA MET A 1 -21.78 -36.76 -11.23
C MET A 1 -22.07 -35.68 -10.20
N LEU A 2 -23.18 -35.71 -9.48
CA LEU A 2 -23.53 -34.70 -8.46
C LEU A 2 -22.51 -34.59 -7.30
N LEU A 3 -21.92 -35.69 -6.85
CA LEU A 3 -20.96 -35.76 -5.75
C LEU A 3 -19.64 -35.02 -6.08
N ALA A 4 -19.18 -35.07 -7.33
CA ALA A 4 -17.98 -34.40 -7.78
C ALA A 4 -18.14 -32.86 -7.83
N VAL A 5 -19.33 -32.38 -8.17
CA VAL A 5 -19.67 -30.95 -8.21
C VAL A 5 -19.75 -30.37 -6.79
N VAL A 6 -20.38 -31.11 -5.87
CA VAL A 6 -20.50 -30.70 -4.47
C VAL A 6 -19.14 -30.72 -3.78
N LEU A 7 -18.29 -31.72 -4.03
CA LEU A 7 -16.92 -31.77 -3.55
C LEU A 7 -16.08 -30.59 -4.10
N GLY A 8 -16.23 -30.26 -5.38
CA GLY A 8 -15.57 -29.14 -6.02
C GLY A 8 -15.96 -27.79 -5.42
N LEU A 9 -17.24 -27.58 -5.10
CA LEU A 9 -17.75 -26.36 -4.48
C LEU A 9 -17.31 -26.21 -3.01
N VAL A 10 -17.33 -27.31 -2.25
CA VAL A 10 -16.87 -27.31 -0.84
C VAL A 10 -15.34 -27.12 -0.77
N PHE A 11 -14.59 -27.73 -1.71
CA PHE A 11 -13.14 -27.55 -1.80
C PHE A 11 -12.78 -26.13 -2.21
N LYS A 12 -13.52 -25.52 -3.14
CA LYS A 12 -13.34 -24.14 -3.57
C LYS A 12 -13.61 -23.15 -2.44
N LYS A 13 -14.64 -23.40 -1.62
CA LYS A 13 -14.99 -22.56 -0.47
C LYS A 13 -13.94 -22.68 0.66
N ARG A 14 -13.49 -23.89 0.98
CA ARG A 14 -12.42 -24.13 1.96
C ARG A 14 -11.06 -23.62 1.50
N LEU A 15 -10.72 -23.79 0.23
CA LEU A 15 -9.51 -23.22 -0.35
C LEU A 15 -9.52 -21.68 -0.26
N TRP A 16 -10.67 -21.04 -0.45
CA TRP A 16 -10.80 -19.58 -0.39
C TRP A 16 -10.67 -19.03 1.05
N GLU A 17 -11.15 -19.75 2.05
CA GLU A 17 -10.99 -19.39 3.46
C GLU A 17 -9.54 -19.62 3.94
N VAL A 18 -8.89 -20.69 3.49
CA VAL A 18 -7.49 -21.00 3.80
C VAL A 18 -6.54 -20.05 3.08
N THR A 19 -6.86 -19.63 1.84
CA THR A 19 -6.01 -18.68 1.09
C THR A 19 -6.09 -17.25 1.62
N ARG A 20 -7.19 -16.84 2.24
CA ARG A 20 -7.31 -15.52 2.87
C ARG A 20 -6.39 -15.33 4.07
N GLY A 21 -5.96 -16.42 4.73
CA GLY A 21 -5.01 -16.41 5.84
C GLY A 21 -3.56 -16.71 5.45
N TRP A 22 -3.26 -16.88 4.18
CA TRP A 22 -1.91 -17.23 3.76
C TRP A 22 -0.96 -16.04 3.92
N PRO A 23 0.17 -16.24 4.64
CA PRO A 23 1.16 -15.17 4.87
C PRO A 23 1.72 -14.59 3.57
N VAL A 24 1.66 -15.35 2.48
CA VAL A 24 2.08 -14.92 1.15
C VAL A 24 1.18 -13.81 0.59
N LEU A 25 -0.15 -13.95 0.72
CA LEU A 25 -1.10 -12.93 0.25
C LEU A 25 -0.98 -11.64 1.06
N GLN A 26 -0.76 -11.76 2.37
CA GLN A 26 -0.51 -10.59 3.22
C GLN A 26 0.79 -9.85 2.83
N LEU A 27 1.83 -10.58 2.38
CA LEU A 27 3.06 -9.96 1.89
C LEU A 27 2.82 -9.14 0.61
N PHE A 28 2.01 -9.66 -0.32
CA PHE A 28 1.65 -8.93 -1.54
C PHE A 28 0.80 -7.70 -1.23
N ASP A 29 -0.16 -7.83 -0.33
CA ASP A 29 -1.04 -6.75 0.09
C ASP A 29 -0.24 -5.63 0.78
N ASN A 30 0.62 -5.99 1.71
CA ASN A 30 1.50 -5.05 2.40
C ASN A 30 2.47 -4.36 1.43
N ARG A 31 3.07 -5.11 0.49
CA ARG A 31 3.92 -4.53 -0.54
C ARG A 31 3.17 -3.51 -1.40
N THR A 32 1.95 -3.83 -1.82
CA THR A 32 1.11 -2.94 -2.63
C THR A 32 0.74 -1.67 -1.85
N ARG A 33 0.41 -1.81 -0.57
CA ARG A 33 0.12 -0.69 0.33
C ARG A 33 1.33 0.23 0.50
N VAL A 34 2.50 -0.34 0.76
CA VAL A 34 3.76 0.43 0.90
C VAL A 34 4.14 1.12 -0.41
N LYS A 35 4.01 0.43 -1.56
CA LYS A 35 4.23 1.03 -2.88
C LYS A 35 3.34 2.25 -3.10
N ARG A 36 2.06 2.13 -2.81
CA ARG A 36 1.09 3.23 -2.92
C ARG A 36 1.46 4.41 -2.02
N GLY A 37 1.86 4.12 -0.77
CA GLY A 37 2.34 5.14 0.15
C GLY A 37 3.57 5.88 -0.37
N LEU A 38 4.54 5.14 -0.92
CA LEU A 38 5.75 5.71 -1.51
C LEU A 38 5.43 6.60 -2.72
N GLU A 39 4.60 6.12 -3.65
CA GLU A 39 4.17 6.89 -4.83
C GLU A 39 3.44 8.18 -4.42
N PHE A 40 2.60 8.09 -3.38
CA PHE A 40 1.90 9.26 -2.84
C PHE A 40 2.90 10.28 -2.26
N ILE A 41 3.81 9.87 -1.38
CA ILE A 41 4.75 10.79 -0.72
C ILE A 41 5.66 11.47 -1.74
N GLN A 42 6.13 10.75 -2.76
CA GLN A 42 6.92 11.34 -3.85
C GLN A 42 6.13 12.37 -4.65
N ALA A 43 4.88 12.04 -5.02
CA ALA A 43 4.00 12.98 -5.71
C ALA A 43 3.65 14.19 -4.85
N TYR A 44 3.37 13.96 -3.57
CA TYR A 44 3.06 15.01 -2.59
C TYR A 44 4.24 15.97 -2.44
N GLN A 45 5.45 15.46 -2.26
CA GLN A 45 6.67 16.26 -2.17
C GLN A 45 6.87 17.12 -3.43
N LEU A 46 6.74 16.51 -4.61
CA LEU A 46 6.89 17.21 -5.89
C LEU A 46 5.87 18.35 -6.06
N LEU A 47 4.60 18.06 -5.79
CA LEU A 47 3.51 19.02 -5.96
C LEU A 47 3.59 20.15 -4.94
N THR A 48 3.86 19.87 -3.68
CA THR A 48 4.01 20.91 -2.64
C THR A 48 5.21 21.80 -2.88
N THR A 49 6.32 21.24 -3.35
CA THR A 49 7.51 22.03 -3.77
C THR A 49 7.18 22.92 -4.98
N SER A 50 6.24 22.49 -5.83
CA SER A 50 5.74 23.29 -6.96
C SER A 50 4.66 24.31 -6.57
N GLY A 51 4.36 24.46 -5.26
CA GLY A 51 3.42 25.46 -4.75
C GLY A 51 1.97 25.00 -4.64
N TYR A 52 1.70 23.69 -4.81
CA TYR A 52 0.34 23.16 -4.61
C TYR A 52 0.03 23.09 -3.10
N THR A 53 -1.18 23.49 -2.74
CA THR A 53 -1.72 23.32 -1.39
C THR A 53 -2.24 21.88 -1.20
N ASN A 54 -2.40 21.42 0.05
CA ASN A 54 -2.91 20.09 0.34
C ASN A 54 -4.19 19.73 -0.42
N PRO A 55 -5.24 20.57 -0.44
CA PRO A 55 -6.45 20.26 -1.22
C PRO A 55 -6.19 20.12 -2.73
N MET A 56 -5.28 20.94 -3.28
CA MET A 56 -4.91 20.86 -4.69
C MET A 56 -4.17 19.59 -5.04
N VAL A 57 -3.27 19.12 -4.15
CA VAL A 57 -2.54 17.86 -4.33
C VAL A 57 -3.52 16.69 -4.40
N PHE A 58 -4.43 16.57 -3.43
CA PHE A 58 -5.39 15.47 -3.43
C PHE A 58 -6.36 15.52 -4.61
N LYS A 59 -6.80 16.71 -5.00
CA LYS A 59 -7.62 16.90 -6.20
C LYS A 59 -6.87 16.43 -7.45
N PHE A 60 -5.62 16.83 -7.62
CA PHE A 60 -4.78 16.45 -8.75
C PHE A 60 -4.59 14.93 -8.83
N LEU A 61 -4.30 14.29 -7.67
CA LEU A 61 -4.11 12.84 -7.59
C LEU A 61 -5.43 12.09 -7.83
N HIS A 62 -6.55 12.57 -7.32
CA HIS A 62 -7.87 12.00 -7.57
C HIS A 62 -8.22 12.00 -9.06
N GLU A 63 -8.04 13.12 -9.76
CA GLU A 63 -8.36 13.26 -11.19
C GLU A 63 -7.52 12.34 -12.09
N ARG A 64 -6.31 11.95 -11.65
CA ARG A 64 -5.37 11.11 -12.39
C ARG A 64 -5.37 9.65 -11.96
N SER A 65 -6.10 9.31 -10.92
CA SER A 65 -6.17 7.96 -10.38
C SER A 65 -7.43 7.23 -10.82
N THR A 66 -7.36 5.91 -10.86
CA THR A 66 -8.48 5.01 -11.14
C THR A 66 -8.58 3.93 -10.07
N GLY A 67 -9.76 3.34 -9.91
CA GLY A 67 -9.98 2.25 -8.96
C GLY A 67 -9.84 2.68 -7.50
N GLU A 68 -9.25 1.83 -6.69
CA GLU A 68 -9.11 2.03 -5.24
C GLU A 68 -8.34 3.32 -4.86
N PRO A 69 -7.20 3.68 -5.48
CA PRO A 69 -6.51 4.93 -5.16
C PRO A 69 -7.39 6.18 -5.37
N ARG A 70 -8.26 6.17 -6.36
CA ARG A 70 -9.18 7.29 -6.59
C ARG A 70 -10.12 7.49 -5.41
N ILE A 71 -10.69 6.41 -4.88
CA ILE A 71 -11.58 6.45 -3.71
C ILE A 71 -10.83 6.95 -2.48
N MET A 72 -9.58 6.51 -2.29
CA MET A 72 -8.72 6.95 -1.18
C MET A 72 -8.47 8.45 -1.23
N TYR A 73 -8.17 9.01 -2.41
CA TYR A 73 -7.95 10.44 -2.57
C TYR A 73 -9.24 11.26 -2.43
N GLU A 74 -10.38 10.73 -2.86
CA GLU A 74 -11.68 11.35 -2.63
C GLU A 74 -12.00 11.45 -1.14
N THR A 75 -11.80 10.35 -0.39
CA THR A 75 -11.97 10.32 1.07
C THR A 75 -11.03 11.32 1.75
N ALA A 76 -9.80 11.43 1.28
CA ALA A 76 -8.82 12.38 1.81
C ALA A 76 -9.24 13.85 1.55
N GLN A 77 -9.76 14.16 0.35
CA GLN A 77 -10.31 15.50 0.05
C GLN A 77 -11.46 15.86 0.98
N GLN A 78 -12.35 14.91 1.22
CA GLN A 78 -13.50 15.10 2.10
C GLN A 78 -13.05 15.36 3.55
N ALA A 79 -12.10 14.59 4.04
CA ALA A 79 -11.51 14.77 5.37
C ALA A 79 -10.83 16.15 5.53
N LEU A 80 -10.09 16.62 4.51
CA LEU A 80 -9.52 17.98 4.50
C LEU A 80 -10.61 19.06 4.51
N ALA A 81 -11.69 18.87 3.76
CA ALA A 81 -12.81 19.82 3.76
C ALA A 81 -13.53 19.88 5.11
N GLU A 82 -13.49 18.79 5.90
CA GLU A 82 -13.98 18.71 7.27
C GLU A 82 -12.99 19.34 8.29
N GLY A 83 -11.81 19.80 7.85
CA GLY A 83 -10.80 20.43 8.69
C GLY A 83 -9.89 19.45 9.44
N ARG A 84 -9.81 18.20 9.01
CA ARG A 84 -8.86 17.23 9.60
C ARG A 84 -7.44 17.55 9.17
N GLU A 85 -6.50 17.32 10.07
CA GLU A 85 -5.09 17.42 9.78
C GLU A 85 -4.62 16.31 8.83
N ILE A 86 -3.57 16.60 8.05
CA ILE A 86 -3.03 15.65 7.08
C ILE A 86 -2.60 14.33 7.73
N GLY A 87 -2.05 14.36 8.94
CA GLY A 87 -1.65 13.15 9.68
C GLY A 87 -2.83 12.24 10.02
N GLU A 88 -3.99 12.81 10.35
CA GLU A 88 -5.21 12.06 10.67
C GLU A 88 -5.81 11.37 9.45
N ILE A 89 -5.66 11.96 8.25
CA ILE A 89 -6.17 11.40 6.99
C ILE A 89 -5.51 10.05 6.69
N PHE A 90 -4.26 9.88 7.08
CA PHE A 90 -3.49 8.66 6.85
C PHE A 90 -3.61 7.61 7.96
N ASP A 91 -4.44 7.83 8.96
CA ASP A 91 -4.73 6.81 9.99
C ASP A 91 -5.71 5.71 9.51
N ASP A 92 -6.05 5.72 8.24
CA ASP A 92 -6.84 4.69 7.57
C ASP A 92 -5.97 3.45 7.29
N PRO A 93 -6.48 2.21 7.53
CA PRO A 93 -5.77 0.96 7.27
C PRO A 93 -5.30 0.77 5.82
N ALA A 94 -5.88 1.49 4.87
CA ALA A 94 -5.46 1.46 3.46
C ALA A 94 -4.06 2.04 3.25
N TRP A 95 -3.56 2.84 4.19
CA TRP A 95 -2.25 3.47 4.15
C TRP A 95 -1.23 2.76 5.07
N PRO A 96 0.08 2.82 4.75
CA PRO A 96 1.12 2.40 5.68
C PRO A 96 1.09 3.26 6.95
N LYS A 97 1.07 2.63 8.11
CA LYS A 97 0.98 3.31 9.41
C LYS A 97 2.11 4.33 9.65
N ILE A 98 3.28 4.09 9.04
CA ILE A 98 4.42 4.99 9.12
C ILE A 98 4.10 6.37 8.55
N ILE A 99 3.18 6.50 7.59
CA ILE A 99 2.79 7.79 7.01
C ILE A 99 2.05 8.62 8.04
N SER A 100 1.00 8.08 8.68
CA SER A 100 0.25 8.83 9.69
C SER A 100 1.13 9.24 10.86
N GLN A 101 2.01 8.35 11.33
CA GLN A 101 2.93 8.63 12.44
C GLN A 101 3.93 9.76 12.15
N ASN A 102 4.39 9.89 10.91
CA ASN A 102 5.36 10.94 10.54
C ASN A 102 4.68 12.26 10.12
N LEU A 103 3.42 12.21 9.72
CA LEU A 103 2.69 13.41 9.30
C LEU A 103 1.85 14.05 10.43
N GLN A 104 1.85 13.48 11.63
CA GLN A 104 1.29 14.16 12.81
C GLN A 104 2.06 15.44 13.11
N GLY A 105 1.33 16.57 13.24
CA GLY A 105 1.93 17.89 13.45
C GLY A 105 2.79 18.39 12.27
N PHE A 106 2.66 17.78 11.09
CA PHE A 106 3.43 18.17 9.90
C PHE A 106 3.19 19.62 9.49
N GLU A 107 1.95 20.10 9.64
CA GLU A 107 1.57 21.46 9.24
C GLU A 107 2.18 22.53 10.14
N GLU A 108 2.50 22.18 11.38
CA GLU A 108 3.16 23.07 12.35
C GLU A 108 4.68 23.21 12.12
N GLN A 109 5.25 22.34 11.29
CA GLN A 109 6.68 22.33 11.01
C GLN A 109 7.11 23.47 10.08
N THR A 110 8.35 23.90 10.25
CA THR A 110 8.99 24.81 9.29
C THR A 110 9.09 24.16 7.89
N PRO A 111 9.22 24.95 6.81
CA PRO A 111 9.40 24.39 5.47
C PRO A 111 10.54 23.38 5.37
N ASP A 112 11.67 23.67 6.01
CA ASP A 112 12.83 22.75 6.04
C ASP A 112 12.53 21.49 6.87
N GLY A 113 11.79 21.63 7.97
CA GLY A 113 11.33 20.50 8.79
C GLY A 113 10.41 19.57 7.99
N ARG A 114 9.46 20.14 7.25
CA ARG A 114 8.56 19.39 6.37
C ARG A 114 9.33 18.64 5.27
N ALA A 115 10.29 19.29 4.64
CA ALA A 115 11.12 18.67 3.61
C ALA A 115 11.89 17.46 4.16
N ARG A 116 12.49 17.58 5.35
CA ARG A 116 13.20 16.47 6.01
C ARG A 116 12.27 15.30 6.39
N ILE A 117 11.07 15.61 6.88
CA ILE A 117 10.08 14.56 7.21
C ILE A 117 9.72 13.76 5.95
N LEU A 118 9.44 14.43 4.83
CA LEU A 118 9.10 13.77 3.57
C LEU A 118 10.27 12.97 3.00
N GLU A 119 11.49 13.47 3.10
CA GLU A 119 12.70 12.76 2.67
C GLU A 119 12.91 11.49 3.50
N ASN A 120 12.89 11.58 4.83
CA ASN A 120 13.04 10.45 5.73
C ASN A 120 11.93 9.41 5.52
N LEU A 121 10.69 9.88 5.29
CA LEU A 121 9.55 9.00 5.04
C LEU A 121 9.68 8.28 3.68
N THR A 122 10.17 8.95 2.66
CA THR A 122 10.46 8.36 1.34
C THR A 122 11.53 7.28 1.46
N GLU A 123 12.60 7.54 2.19
CA GLU A 123 13.68 6.57 2.44
C GLU A 123 13.17 5.35 3.19
N ALA A 124 12.45 5.56 4.30
CA ALA A 124 11.88 4.47 5.09
C ALA A 124 10.89 3.61 4.29
N LEU A 125 10.00 4.23 3.50
CA LEU A 125 9.06 3.49 2.65
C LEU A 125 9.78 2.72 1.53
N THR A 126 10.85 3.28 0.97
CA THR A 126 11.68 2.60 -0.05
C THR A 126 12.36 1.37 0.54
N GLU A 127 12.91 1.48 1.75
CA GLU A 127 13.52 0.35 2.44
C GLU A 127 12.49 -0.76 2.72
N ILE A 128 11.34 -0.41 3.29
CA ILE A 128 10.26 -1.36 3.57
C ILE A 128 9.76 -2.03 2.28
N PHE A 129 9.58 -1.27 1.20
CA PHE A 129 9.19 -1.81 -0.11
C PHE A 129 10.21 -2.80 -0.65
N THR A 130 11.49 -2.48 -0.52
CA THR A 130 12.60 -3.35 -0.95
C THR A 130 12.62 -4.65 -0.14
N GLN A 131 12.45 -4.57 1.18
CA GLN A 131 12.37 -5.75 2.05
C GLN A 131 11.20 -6.67 1.68
N TYR A 132 10.00 -6.13 1.44
CA TYR A 132 8.86 -6.93 0.98
C TYR A 132 9.12 -7.57 -0.39
N SER A 133 9.72 -6.83 -1.31
CA SER A 133 10.05 -7.32 -2.66
C SER A 133 11.05 -8.47 -2.61
N GLN A 134 12.09 -8.36 -1.78
CA GLN A 134 13.08 -9.42 -1.57
C GLN A 134 12.47 -10.68 -0.93
N ARG A 135 11.58 -10.52 0.06
CA ARG A 135 10.88 -11.65 0.68
C ARG A 135 9.99 -12.38 -0.32
N ILE A 136 9.27 -11.65 -1.17
CA ILE A 136 8.43 -12.24 -2.22
C ILE A 136 9.30 -12.98 -3.24
N ALA A 137 10.40 -12.37 -3.71
CA ALA A 137 11.33 -13.01 -4.64
C ALA A 137 11.92 -14.31 -4.07
N GLY A 138 12.30 -14.30 -2.78
CA GLY A 138 12.79 -15.50 -2.08
C GLY A 138 11.75 -16.62 -2.00
N LEU A 139 10.47 -16.27 -1.77
CA LEU A 139 9.38 -17.25 -1.74
C LEU A 139 9.12 -17.85 -3.12
N VAL A 140 9.07 -17.01 -4.16
CA VAL A 140 8.87 -17.45 -5.55
C VAL A 140 10.02 -18.38 -5.96
N GLY A 141 11.27 -18.04 -5.62
CA GLY A 141 12.44 -18.89 -5.89
C GLY A 141 12.33 -20.27 -5.23
N LYS A 142 11.90 -20.33 -3.95
CA LYS A 142 11.71 -21.60 -3.24
C LYS A 142 10.61 -22.46 -3.87
N ILE A 143 9.48 -21.85 -4.26
CA ILE A 143 8.38 -22.54 -4.93
C ILE A 143 8.83 -23.09 -6.29
N ALA A 144 9.54 -22.28 -7.08
CA ALA A 144 10.09 -22.71 -8.37
C ALA A 144 11.06 -23.90 -8.22
N MET A 145 11.91 -23.87 -7.21
CA MET A 145 12.83 -24.98 -6.90
C MET A 145 12.09 -26.26 -6.51
N LEU A 146 11.03 -26.15 -5.69
CA LEU A 146 10.21 -27.31 -5.32
C LEU A 146 9.50 -27.92 -6.53
N VAL A 147 8.96 -27.10 -7.43
CA VAL A 147 8.33 -27.57 -8.67
C VAL A 147 9.35 -28.29 -9.55
N LEU A 148 10.56 -27.73 -9.69
CA LEU A 148 11.63 -28.32 -10.47
C LEU A 148 12.06 -29.70 -9.93
N VAL A 149 12.27 -29.80 -8.62
CA VAL A 149 12.65 -31.05 -7.96
C VAL A 149 11.53 -32.10 -8.10
N SER A 150 10.26 -31.70 -7.94
CA SER A 150 9.11 -32.59 -8.12
C SER A 150 9.01 -33.12 -9.57
N SER A 151 9.35 -32.29 -10.56
CA SER A 151 9.33 -32.67 -11.99
C SER A 151 10.44 -33.67 -12.35
N ILE A 152 11.53 -33.71 -11.59
CA ILE A 152 12.63 -34.65 -11.81
C ILE A 152 12.34 -36.01 -11.16
N LEU A 153 11.56 -36.01 -10.07
CA LEU A 153 11.22 -37.22 -9.32
C LEU A 153 10.00 -38.00 -9.85
N LEU A 154 9.26 -37.41 -10.77
CA LEU A 154 8.15 -38.04 -11.50
C LEU A 154 8.59 -38.55 -12.85
#